data_5037abef378ed35a935be4a6ea140111
#
_entry.id   5037abef378ed35a935be4a6ea140111
#
_cell.length_a   1.000
_cell.length_b   1.000
_cell.length_c   1.000
_cell.angle_alpha   90.00
_cell.angle_beta   90.00
_cell.angle_gamma   90.00
#
_symmetry.space_group_name_H-M   'P 1'
#
loop_
_entity.id
_entity.type
_entity.pdbx_description
1 polymer ?
#
loop_
_entity_poly.entity_id
_entity_poly.type
_entity_poly.pdbx_seq_one_letter_code
_entity_poly.pdbx_strand_id
1 'polypeptide(L)'
;MANPLFDLTGEVAVITGAGRGIGEGMAKTLADAGANVVCAARSIEQIQSVADDINASNSGGRAIAQVTDVTSAEDMEALAQRAVDEFGKLDIWVNNAGGSLVSAPLTELEEAEWDKTLAVNLTSVFHGVRAACKHFGKGSRIVNTSSMAGQDPFPGSGHYSAAKAGVLMLTKTLAHELGPKTRVNAILPGFVPTETVKEALNMKDEDFVGFEDTLGLPAGRLGTPQDIGALTLYLCAPASEWVTGQCIRIAGTP
;
A
#
# COMPACT_ATOMS: atom_id res chain seq x y z
N MET A 1 -8.30 -24.02 -13.58
CA MET A 1 -9.27 -23.29 -12.74
C MET A 1 -8.46 -22.49 -11.71
N ALA A 2 -8.79 -21.23 -11.53
CA ALA A 2 -8.15 -20.40 -10.48
C ALA A 2 -8.44 -21.02 -9.09
N ASN A 3 -7.50 -20.89 -8.17
CA ASN A 3 -7.68 -21.36 -6.80
C ASN A 3 -8.71 -20.46 -6.10
N PRO A 4 -9.87 -20.96 -5.65
CA PRO A 4 -10.92 -20.13 -5.06
C PRO A 4 -10.50 -19.41 -3.79
N LEU A 5 -9.42 -19.86 -3.11
CA LEU A 5 -8.87 -19.17 -1.95
C LEU A 5 -8.20 -17.84 -2.27
N PHE A 6 -7.84 -17.60 -3.54
CA PHE A 6 -7.19 -16.38 -4.01
C PHE A 6 -7.98 -15.68 -5.12
N ASP A 7 -9.22 -16.06 -5.33
CA ASP A 7 -10.10 -15.46 -6.33
C ASP A 7 -10.73 -14.17 -5.78
N LEU A 8 -10.56 -13.07 -6.50
CA LEU A 8 -11.14 -11.76 -6.23
C LEU A 8 -12.12 -11.34 -7.35
N THR A 9 -12.60 -12.29 -8.15
CA THR A 9 -13.52 -11.99 -9.26
C THR A 9 -14.75 -11.25 -8.75
N GLY A 10 -14.97 -10.06 -9.33
CA GLY A 10 -16.08 -9.19 -8.98
C GLY A 10 -15.88 -8.33 -7.73
N GLU A 11 -14.75 -8.45 -7.01
CA GLU A 11 -14.38 -7.53 -5.92
C GLU A 11 -13.88 -6.20 -6.49
N VAL A 12 -13.99 -5.13 -5.72
CA VAL A 12 -13.53 -3.78 -6.09
C VAL A 12 -12.50 -3.28 -5.10
N ALA A 13 -11.31 -2.96 -5.60
CA ALA A 13 -10.19 -2.51 -4.81
C ALA A 13 -9.79 -1.06 -5.16
N VAL A 14 -9.56 -0.25 -4.14
CA VAL A 14 -8.89 1.05 -4.26
C VAL A 14 -7.46 0.90 -3.76
N ILE A 15 -6.47 1.41 -4.53
CA ILE A 15 -5.06 1.38 -4.14
C ILE A 15 -4.49 2.78 -4.27
N THR A 16 -4.06 3.35 -3.14
CA THR A 16 -3.38 4.65 -3.13
C THR A 16 -1.89 4.49 -3.43
N GLY A 17 -1.31 5.47 -4.15
CA GLY A 17 0.08 5.38 -4.59
C GLY A 17 0.31 4.29 -5.65
N ALA A 18 -0.71 3.99 -6.49
CA ALA A 18 -0.70 2.89 -7.46
C ALA A 18 0.07 3.19 -8.75
N GLY A 19 0.61 4.40 -8.94
CA GLY A 19 1.20 4.81 -10.23
C GLY A 19 2.59 4.24 -10.50
N ARG A 20 3.29 3.70 -9.51
CA ARG A 20 4.62 3.10 -9.66
C ARG A 20 4.98 2.19 -8.47
N GLY A 21 6.02 1.37 -8.65
CA GLY A 21 6.66 0.60 -7.60
C GLY A 21 5.71 -0.36 -6.88
N ILE A 22 5.72 -0.34 -5.54
CA ILE A 22 4.92 -1.28 -4.71
C ILE A 22 3.43 -1.18 -5.04
N GLY A 23 2.89 0.04 -5.14
CA GLY A 23 1.46 0.24 -5.43
C GLY A 23 1.03 -0.27 -6.81
N GLU A 24 1.86 -0.09 -7.83
CA GLU A 24 1.67 -0.69 -9.15
C GLU A 24 1.67 -2.22 -9.08
N GLY A 25 2.65 -2.81 -8.36
CA GLY A 25 2.73 -4.26 -8.17
C GLY A 25 1.49 -4.82 -7.47
N MET A 26 0.99 -4.12 -6.44
CA MET A 26 -0.27 -4.48 -5.76
C MET A 26 -1.46 -4.40 -6.71
N ALA A 27 -1.58 -3.31 -7.50
CA ALA A 27 -2.69 -3.10 -8.43
C ALA A 27 -2.76 -4.20 -9.50
N LYS A 28 -1.63 -4.50 -10.14
CA LYS A 28 -1.51 -5.57 -11.13
C LYS A 28 -1.84 -6.94 -10.52
N THR A 29 -1.31 -7.25 -9.33
CA THR A 29 -1.55 -8.54 -8.66
C THR A 29 -3.01 -8.74 -8.27
N LEU A 30 -3.70 -7.70 -7.75
CA LEU A 30 -5.13 -7.84 -7.41
C LEU A 30 -6.00 -7.94 -8.67
N ALA A 31 -5.65 -7.22 -9.74
CA ALA A 31 -6.35 -7.31 -11.02
C ALA A 31 -6.18 -8.71 -11.66
N ASP A 32 -4.97 -9.28 -11.60
CA ASP A 32 -4.69 -10.65 -12.09
C ASP A 32 -5.50 -11.70 -11.32
N ALA A 33 -5.86 -11.43 -10.06
CA ALA A 33 -6.76 -12.26 -9.26
C ALA A 33 -8.26 -11.97 -9.53
N GLY A 34 -8.60 -11.08 -10.47
CA GLY A 34 -9.96 -10.80 -10.91
C GLY A 34 -10.63 -9.57 -10.29
N ALA A 35 -9.93 -8.81 -9.43
CA ALA A 35 -10.48 -7.60 -8.85
C ALA A 35 -10.56 -6.45 -9.86
N ASN A 36 -11.63 -5.65 -9.82
CA ASN A 36 -11.63 -4.33 -10.43
C ASN A 36 -10.83 -3.36 -9.56
N VAL A 37 -9.98 -2.52 -10.17
CA VAL A 37 -9.03 -1.69 -9.44
C VAL A 37 -9.19 -0.21 -9.76
N VAL A 38 -9.24 0.63 -8.74
CA VAL A 38 -9.05 2.08 -8.88
C VAL A 38 -7.61 2.40 -8.50
N CYS A 39 -6.80 2.76 -9.50
CA CYS A 39 -5.43 3.22 -9.33
C CYS A 39 -5.43 4.70 -8.96
N ALA A 40 -4.99 5.04 -7.75
CA ALA A 40 -5.01 6.41 -7.24
C ALA A 40 -3.62 6.95 -6.94
N ALA A 41 -3.28 8.10 -7.48
CA ALA A 41 -2.09 8.90 -7.14
C ALA A 41 -2.24 10.32 -7.71
N ARG A 42 -1.23 11.18 -7.48
CA ARG A 42 -1.22 12.57 -7.98
C ARG A 42 -0.89 12.68 -9.47
N SER A 43 -0.04 11.80 -10.03
CA SER A 43 0.32 11.82 -11.45
C SER A 43 -0.66 10.99 -12.25
N ILE A 44 -1.48 11.67 -13.07
CA ILE A 44 -2.45 11.03 -13.97
C ILE A 44 -1.76 10.12 -14.97
N GLU A 45 -0.60 10.52 -15.50
CA GLU A 45 0.14 9.77 -16.51
C GLU A 45 0.57 8.40 -15.98
N GLN A 46 1.06 8.35 -14.72
CA GLN A 46 1.50 7.11 -14.09
C GLN A 46 0.33 6.16 -13.81
N ILE A 47 -0.74 6.67 -13.19
CA ILE A 47 -1.89 5.81 -12.86
C ILE A 47 -2.68 5.38 -14.09
N GLN A 48 -2.72 6.20 -15.13
CA GLN A 48 -3.34 5.84 -16.41
C GLN A 48 -2.54 4.74 -17.10
N SER A 49 -1.21 4.84 -17.14
CA SER A 49 -0.34 3.80 -17.68
C SER A 49 -0.56 2.45 -16.98
N VAL A 50 -0.64 2.44 -15.64
CA VAL A 50 -0.92 1.21 -14.88
C VAL A 50 -2.31 0.66 -15.18
N ALA A 51 -3.33 1.51 -15.28
CA ALA A 51 -4.68 1.09 -15.61
C ALA A 51 -4.76 0.51 -17.04
N ASP A 52 -4.08 1.14 -17.99
CA ASP A 52 -4.02 0.66 -19.39
C ASP A 52 -3.31 -0.69 -19.50
N ASP A 53 -2.19 -0.87 -18.78
CA ASP A 53 -1.47 -2.16 -18.71
C ASP A 53 -2.38 -3.28 -18.16
N ILE A 54 -3.10 -3.01 -17.07
CA ILE A 54 -4.05 -3.97 -16.49
C ILE A 54 -5.15 -4.32 -17.49
N ASN A 55 -5.74 -3.31 -18.13
CA ASN A 55 -6.81 -3.52 -19.10
C ASN A 55 -6.33 -4.26 -20.35
N ALA A 56 -5.07 -4.08 -20.76
CA ALA A 56 -4.47 -4.77 -21.88
C ALA A 56 -4.11 -6.23 -21.59
N SER A 57 -3.83 -6.58 -20.33
CA SER A 57 -3.42 -7.94 -19.93
C SER A 57 -4.54 -8.97 -19.99
N ASN A 58 -5.81 -8.53 -20.06
CA ASN A 58 -7.01 -9.39 -20.01
C ASN A 58 -7.01 -10.37 -18.82
N SER A 59 -6.44 -9.95 -17.68
CA SER A 59 -6.22 -10.76 -16.49
C SER A 59 -7.49 -11.04 -15.67
N GLY A 60 -8.64 -10.51 -16.07
CA GLY A 60 -9.95 -10.76 -15.46
C GLY A 60 -10.54 -9.56 -14.71
N GLY A 61 -9.73 -8.71 -14.11
CA GLY A 61 -10.15 -7.44 -13.53
C GLY A 61 -10.01 -6.27 -14.50
N ARG A 62 -10.77 -5.19 -14.28
CA ARG A 62 -10.67 -3.93 -15.02
C ARG A 62 -10.08 -2.85 -14.11
N ALA A 63 -9.28 -1.92 -14.66
CA ALA A 63 -8.73 -0.82 -13.90
C ALA A 63 -9.15 0.54 -14.45
N ILE A 64 -9.26 1.52 -13.56
CA ILE A 64 -9.41 2.94 -13.87
C ILE A 64 -8.40 3.77 -13.07
N ALA A 65 -8.10 4.96 -13.58
CA ALA A 65 -7.25 5.95 -12.93
C ALA A 65 -8.10 7.02 -12.24
N GLN A 66 -7.66 7.45 -11.04
CA GLN A 66 -8.26 8.56 -10.29
C GLN A 66 -7.16 9.43 -9.67
N VAL A 67 -7.07 10.68 -10.11
CA VAL A 67 -6.14 11.65 -9.49
C VAL A 67 -6.59 11.91 -8.05
N THR A 68 -5.65 11.78 -7.10
CA THR A 68 -5.95 11.88 -5.68
C THR A 68 -4.74 12.40 -4.91
N ASP A 69 -4.92 13.43 -4.09
CA ASP A 69 -3.98 13.77 -3.02
C ASP A 69 -4.44 13.11 -1.72
N VAL A 70 -3.69 12.14 -1.23
CA VAL A 70 -4.05 11.39 -0.03
C VAL A 70 -4.05 12.25 1.25
N THR A 71 -3.45 13.44 1.21
CA THR A 71 -3.47 14.40 2.33
C THR A 71 -4.78 15.19 2.39
N SER A 72 -5.58 15.19 1.31
CA SER A 72 -6.90 15.79 1.23
C SER A 72 -7.98 14.78 1.64
N ALA A 73 -8.71 15.08 2.71
CA ALA A 73 -9.85 14.26 3.12
C ALA A 73 -10.96 14.24 2.06
N GLU A 74 -11.15 15.36 1.35
CA GLU A 74 -12.16 15.50 0.27
C GLU A 74 -11.80 14.62 -0.92
N ASP A 75 -10.52 14.63 -1.36
CA ASP A 75 -10.07 13.77 -2.45
C ASP A 75 -10.23 12.27 -2.11
N MET A 76 -9.96 11.90 -0.86
CA MET A 76 -10.11 10.51 -0.40
C MET A 76 -11.59 10.08 -0.36
N GLU A 77 -12.51 10.98 -0.01
CA GLU A 77 -13.94 10.73 -0.11
C GLU A 77 -14.38 10.60 -1.57
N ALA A 78 -13.93 11.48 -2.44
CA ALA A 78 -14.20 11.42 -3.88
C ALA A 78 -13.64 10.13 -4.51
N LEU A 79 -12.46 9.67 -4.08
CA LEU A 79 -11.86 8.42 -4.52
C LEU A 79 -12.72 7.20 -4.15
N ALA A 80 -13.22 7.14 -2.91
CA ALA A 80 -14.11 6.06 -2.47
C ALA A 80 -15.44 6.07 -3.24
N GLN A 81 -16.02 7.27 -3.44
CA GLN A 81 -17.23 7.43 -4.25
C GLN A 81 -17.02 7.02 -5.71
N ARG A 82 -15.85 7.38 -6.30
CA ARG A 82 -15.52 7.00 -7.67
C ARG A 82 -15.50 5.48 -7.88
N ALA A 83 -15.02 4.70 -6.91
CA ALA A 83 -15.07 3.25 -6.98
C ALA A 83 -16.50 2.72 -7.02
N VAL A 84 -17.38 3.29 -6.21
CA VAL A 84 -18.80 2.92 -6.17
C VAL A 84 -19.52 3.34 -7.45
N ASP A 85 -19.29 4.53 -7.96
CA ASP A 85 -19.92 5.05 -9.19
C ASP A 85 -19.53 4.19 -10.41
N GLU A 86 -18.28 3.74 -10.49
CA GLU A 86 -17.79 2.98 -11.62
C GLU A 86 -18.13 1.48 -11.55
N PHE A 87 -18.04 0.89 -10.35
CA PHE A 87 -18.11 -0.56 -10.18
C PHE A 87 -19.28 -1.03 -9.29
N GLY A 88 -20.05 -0.10 -8.75
CA GLY A 88 -21.26 -0.38 -7.95
C GLY A 88 -21.02 -0.72 -6.49
N LYS A 89 -19.75 -0.88 -6.05
CA LYS A 89 -19.39 -1.23 -4.66
C LYS A 89 -17.94 -0.90 -4.35
N LEU A 90 -17.56 -1.08 -3.08
CA LEU A 90 -16.17 -1.00 -2.62
C LEU A 90 -15.94 -2.11 -1.57
N ASP A 91 -14.98 -2.99 -1.80
CA ASP A 91 -14.70 -4.15 -0.96
C ASP A 91 -13.32 -4.12 -0.30
N ILE A 92 -12.33 -3.54 -0.98
CA ILE A 92 -10.93 -3.57 -0.61
C ILE A 92 -10.36 -2.15 -0.65
N TRP A 93 -9.67 -1.76 0.42
CA TRP A 93 -8.95 -0.49 0.47
C TRP A 93 -7.49 -0.71 0.86
N VAL A 94 -6.58 -0.26 -0.01
CA VAL A 94 -5.13 -0.37 0.23
C VAL A 94 -4.56 1.04 0.44
N ASN A 95 -4.20 1.34 1.68
CA ASN A 95 -3.44 2.53 2.03
C ASN A 95 -1.95 2.27 1.79
N ASN A 96 -1.49 2.57 0.57
CA ASN A 96 -0.10 2.33 0.20
C ASN A 96 0.70 3.63 -0.05
N ALA A 97 0.05 4.72 -0.42
CA ALA A 97 0.73 5.99 -0.63
C ALA A 97 1.59 6.39 0.56
N GLY A 98 2.84 6.77 0.30
CA GLY A 98 3.79 7.18 1.34
C GLY A 98 5.23 7.04 0.90
N GLY A 99 6.14 7.35 1.81
CA GLY A 99 7.59 7.24 1.61
C GLY A 99 8.36 8.13 2.56
N SER A 100 9.67 7.87 2.70
CA SER A 100 10.60 8.76 3.38
C SER A 100 11.14 9.75 2.35
N LEU A 101 10.87 11.03 2.52
CA LEU A 101 11.21 12.08 1.55
C LEU A 101 12.49 12.83 1.91
N VAL A 102 12.86 12.84 3.19
CA VAL A 102 14.01 13.57 3.74
C VAL A 102 14.74 12.67 4.73
N SER A 103 16.06 12.75 4.76
CA SER A 103 16.89 12.10 5.78
C SER A 103 17.60 13.17 6.59
N ALA A 104 17.27 13.25 7.89
CA ALA A 104 17.90 14.15 8.84
C ALA A 104 17.80 13.61 10.26
N PRO A 105 18.78 13.89 11.16
CA PRO A 105 18.60 13.67 12.59
C PRO A 105 17.36 14.43 13.10
N LEU A 106 16.59 13.83 14.01
CA LEU A 106 15.37 14.47 14.54
C LEU A 106 15.63 15.84 15.19
N THR A 107 16.83 16.04 15.73
CA THR A 107 17.24 17.32 16.34
C THR A 107 17.50 18.44 15.33
N GLU A 108 17.59 18.11 14.05
CA GLU A 108 17.88 19.02 12.93
C GLU A 108 16.75 19.05 11.89
N LEU A 109 15.71 18.21 12.09
CA LEU A 109 14.60 18.12 11.17
C LEU A 109 13.70 19.35 11.29
N GLU A 110 13.40 19.99 10.16
CA GLU A 110 12.44 21.08 10.09
C GLU A 110 11.02 20.59 10.42
N GLU A 111 10.27 21.38 11.20
CA GLU A 111 8.90 21.04 11.62
C GLU A 111 7.98 20.81 10.41
N ALA A 112 8.15 21.58 9.35
CA ALA A 112 7.38 21.42 8.10
C ALA A 112 7.58 20.06 7.45
N GLU A 113 8.79 19.47 7.51
CA GLU A 113 9.07 18.14 6.97
C GLU A 113 8.51 17.03 7.89
N TRP A 114 8.51 17.27 9.20
CA TRP A 114 7.81 16.41 10.15
C TRP A 114 6.32 16.37 9.84
N ASP A 115 5.65 17.51 9.74
CA ASP A 115 4.21 17.60 9.48
C ASP A 115 3.83 16.97 8.14
N LYS A 116 4.57 17.25 7.08
CA LYS A 116 4.38 16.68 5.76
C LYS A 116 4.53 15.16 5.77
N THR A 117 5.51 14.64 6.50
CA THR A 117 5.72 13.19 6.62
C THR A 117 4.56 12.52 7.34
N LEU A 118 4.09 13.10 8.44
CA LEU A 118 2.90 12.59 9.16
C LEU A 118 1.65 12.69 8.29
N ALA A 119 1.44 13.79 7.58
CA ALA A 119 0.30 13.97 6.70
C ALA A 119 0.21 12.86 5.65
N VAL A 120 1.32 12.59 4.94
CA VAL A 120 1.36 11.61 3.86
C VAL A 120 1.36 10.17 4.35
N ASN A 121 2.06 9.85 5.48
CA ASN A 121 2.29 8.46 5.89
C ASN A 121 1.36 7.95 6.99
N LEU A 122 0.69 8.84 7.73
CA LEU A 122 -0.18 8.47 8.85
C LEU A 122 -1.58 9.08 8.72
N THR A 123 -1.70 10.40 8.55
CA THR A 123 -3.01 11.06 8.46
C THR A 123 -3.78 10.60 7.23
N SER A 124 -3.08 10.35 6.12
CA SER A 124 -3.68 9.77 4.90
C SER A 124 -4.35 8.42 5.14
N VAL A 125 -3.78 7.57 5.99
CA VAL A 125 -4.38 6.27 6.36
C VAL A 125 -5.70 6.49 7.10
N PHE A 126 -5.73 7.45 8.02
CA PHE A 126 -6.96 7.83 8.71
C PHE A 126 -8.02 8.35 7.75
N HIS A 127 -7.66 9.22 6.79
CA HIS A 127 -8.59 9.71 5.76
C HIS A 127 -9.13 8.55 4.91
N GLY A 128 -8.26 7.64 4.46
CA GLY A 128 -8.65 6.49 3.64
C GLY A 128 -9.62 5.55 4.35
N VAL A 129 -9.35 5.23 5.62
CA VAL A 129 -10.26 4.39 6.42
C VAL A 129 -11.63 5.05 6.57
N ARG A 130 -11.68 6.35 6.88
CA ARG A 130 -12.94 7.08 7.02
C ARG A 130 -13.74 7.10 5.72
N ALA A 131 -13.08 7.33 4.59
CA ALA A 131 -13.72 7.34 3.28
C ALA A 131 -14.26 5.95 2.92
N ALA A 132 -13.44 4.91 3.02
CA ALA A 132 -13.80 3.55 2.67
C ALA A 132 -14.96 2.99 3.51
N CYS A 133 -14.94 3.23 4.82
CA CYS A 133 -15.94 2.70 5.74
C CYS A 133 -17.36 3.21 5.48
N LYS A 134 -17.54 4.34 4.78
CA LYS A 134 -18.85 4.84 4.36
C LYS A 134 -19.53 3.92 3.33
N HIS A 135 -18.75 3.16 2.57
CA HIS A 135 -19.19 2.33 1.45
C HIS A 135 -19.03 0.83 1.69
N PHE A 136 -18.28 0.43 2.71
CA PHE A 136 -17.98 -0.97 3.00
C PHE A 136 -19.20 -1.80 3.39
N GLY A 137 -19.30 -2.98 2.77
CA GLY A 137 -20.19 -4.06 3.14
C GLY A 137 -19.56 -5.01 4.19
N LYS A 138 -20.25 -6.12 4.47
CA LYS A 138 -19.69 -7.22 5.27
C LYS A 138 -18.62 -7.96 4.48
N GLY A 139 -17.50 -8.28 5.11
CA GLY A 139 -16.39 -8.98 4.48
C GLY A 139 -15.36 -8.06 3.81
N SER A 140 -15.49 -6.73 3.97
CA SER A 140 -14.51 -5.77 3.44
C SER A 140 -13.13 -5.90 4.09
N ARG A 141 -12.10 -5.41 3.42
CA ARG A 141 -10.70 -5.54 3.84
C ARG A 141 -9.97 -4.21 3.70
N ILE A 142 -9.14 -3.92 4.70
CA ILE A 142 -8.16 -2.82 4.67
C ILE A 142 -6.77 -3.42 4.78
N VAL A 143 -5.88 -3.02 3.87
CA VAL A 143 -4.45 -3.32 3.96
C VAL A 143 -3.68 -2.00 4.05
N ASN A 144 -2.91 -1.83 5.12
CA ASN A 144 -2.10 -0.66 5.36
C ASN A 144 -0.63 -0.97 5.07
N THR A 145 0.04 -0.18 4.24
CA THR A 145 1.48 -0.30 4.01
C THR A 145 2.23 0.50 5.07
N SER A 146 2.80 -0.22 6.04
CA SER A 146 3.75 0.32 6.98
C SER A 146 5.18 0.20 6.44
N SER A 147 6.13 -0.16 7.26
CA SER A 147 7.54 -0.38 6.93
C SER A 147 8.21 -1.13 8.07
N MET A 148 9.34 -1.79 7.81
CA MET A 148 10.24 -2.26 8.86
C MET A 148 10.67 -1.11 9.80
N ALA A 149 10.84 0.11 9.26
CA ALA A 149 11.15 1.30 10.04
C ALA A 149 10.07 1.66 11.09
N GLY A 150 8.86 1.09 11.02
CA GLY A 150 7.84 1.21 12.05
C GLY A 150 8.04 0.28 13.26
N GLN A 151 8.94 -0.69 13.15
CA GLN A 151 9.31 -1.61 14.24
C GLN A 151 10.76 -1.47 14.67
N ASP A 152 11.65 -1.24 13.72
CA ASP A 152 13.09 -1.19 13.95
C ASP A 152 13.59 0.26 13.87
N PRO A 153 14.65 0.61 14.63
CA PRO A 153 15.27 1.94 14.53
C PRO A 153 15.81 2.21 13.12
N PHE A 154 15.48 3.38 12.59
CA PHE A 154 16.01 3.83 11.29
C PHE A 154 16.58 5.25 11.43
N PRO A 155 17.86 5.38 11.79
CA PRO A 155 18.52 6.67 11.99
C PRO A 155 18.39 7.57 10.75
N GLY A 156 18.14 8.86 10.97
CA GLY A 156 17.90 9.82 9.89
C GLY A 156 16.47 9.84 9.35
N SER A 157 15.62 8.89 9.76
CA SER A 157 14.21 8.82 9.31
C SER A 157 13.23 8.66 10.48
N GLY A 158 13.54 9.28 11.63
CA GLY A 158 12.73 9.14 12.84
C GLY A 158 11.28 9.60 12.69
N HIS A 159 11.03 10.66 11.94
CA HIS A 159 9.69 11.16 11.58
C HIS A 159 8.89 10.12 10.77
N TYR A 160 9.53 9.48 9.80
CA TYR A 160 8.94 8.39 9.02
C TYR A 160 8.69 7.15 9.89
N SER A 161 9.65 6.77 10.73
CA SER A 161 9.50 5.66 11.68
C SER A 161 8.34 5.88 12.63
N ALA A 162 8.19 7.08 13.18
CA ALA A 162 7.07 7.45 14.04
C ALA A 162 5.72 7.30 13.31
N ALA A 163 5.63 7.82 12.06
CA ALA A 163 4.43 7.68 11.25
C ALA A 163 4.09 6.21 10.97
N LYS A 164 5.09 5.40 10.58
CA LYS A 164 4.88 3.98 10.25
C LYS A 164 4.59 3.13 11.49
N ALA A 165 5.15 3.45 12.65
CA ALA A 165 4.75 2.85 13.93
C ALA A 165 3.29 3.20 14.28
N GLY A 166 2.88 4.45 14.04
CA GLY A 166 1.49 4.89 14.18
C GLY A 166 0.53 4.05 13.31
N VAL A 167 0.89 3.75 12.06
CA VAL A 167 0.10 2.88 11.16
C VAL A 167 -0.08 1.48 11.74
N LEU A 168 0.95 0.91 12.39
CA LEU A 168 0.85 -0.41 13.02
C LEU A 168 -0.17 -0.41 14.16
N MET A 169 -0.16 0.62 14.99
CA MET A 169 -1.11 0.72 16.10
C MET A 169 -2.52 1.02 15.61
N LEU A 170 -2.69 1.91 14.61
CA LEU A 170 -3.98 2.14 13.96
C LEU A 170 -4.55 0.85 13.38
N THR A 171 -3.74 0.03 12.72
CA THR A 171 -4.18 -1.27 12.16
C THR A 171 -4.78 -2.18 13.22
N LYS A 172 -4.10 -2.31 14.37
CA LYS A 172 -4.57 -3.14 15.49
C LYS A 172 -5.87 -2.59 16.08
N THR A 173 -5.92 -1.28 16.32
CA THR A 173 -7.12 -0.62 16.86
C THR A 173 -8.32 -0.78 15.92
N LEU A 174 -8.14 -0.49 14.63
CA LEU A 174 -9.18 -0.59 13.62
C LEU A 174 -9.68 -2.02 13.43
N ALA A 175 -8.83 -3.03 13.59
CA ALA A 175 -9.25 -4.43 13.53
C ALA A 175 -10.27 -4.77 14.64
N HIS A 176 -10.13 -4.17 15.83
CA HIS A 176 -11.10 -4.32 16.92
C HIS A 176 -12.36 -3.48 16.70
N GLU A 177 -12.23 -2.24 16.22
CA GLU A 177 -13.36 -1.33 16.03
C GLU A 177 -14.26 -1.73 14.86
N LEU A 178 -13.69 -2.27 13.78
CA LEU A 178 -14.40 -2.60 12.53
C LEU A 178 -14.80 -4.07 12.41
N GLY A 179 -14.23 -4.93 13.26
CA GLY A 179 -14.59 -6.35 13.30
C GLY A 179 -16.01 -6.58 13.86
N PRO A 180 -16.70 -7.64 13.41
CA PRO A 180 -16.34 -8.64 12.41
C PRO A 180 -16.69 -8.23 10.97
N LYS A 181 -17.10 -6.99 10.73
CA LYS A 181 -17.53 -6.50 9.42
C LYS A 181 -16.36 -6.37 8.43
N THR A 182 -15.23 -5.86 8.93
CA THR A 182 -14.05 -5.53 8.11
C THR A 182 -12.79 -6.08 8.75
N ARG A 183 -11.95 -6.74 7.97
CA ARG A 183 -10.61 -7.16 8.39
C ARG A 183 -9.61 -6.05 8.10
N VAL A 184 -8.69 -5.79 9.02
CA VAL A 184 -7.68 -4.74 8.88
C VAL A 184 -6.31 -5.32 9.21
N ASN A 185 -5.38 -5.28 8.25
CA ASN A 185 -4.02 -5.78 8.43
C ASN A 185 -3.00 -4.78 7.89
N ALA A 186 -1.76 -4.89 8.33
CA ALA A 186 -0.64 -4.13 7.80
C ALA A 186 0.43 -5.05 7.22
N ILE A 187 1.08 -4.57 6.18
CA ILE A 187 2.31 -5.14 5.63
C ILE A 187 3.47 -4.22 5.93
N LEU A 188 4.63 -4.81 6.24
CA LEU A 188 5.88 -4.11 6.52
C LEU A 188 6.91 -4.54 5.49
N PRO A 189 6.99 -3.87 4.34
CA PRO A 189 7.99 -4.18 3.34
C PRO A 189 9.41 -3.98 3.89
N GLY A 190 10.28 -4.90 3.50
CA GLY A 190 11.73 -4.74 3.59
C GLY A 190 12.24 -3.86 2.45
N PHE A 191 13.47 -4.13 2.04
CA PHE A 191 14.10 -3.34 1.00
C PHE A 191 13.62 -3.76 -0.40
N VAL A 192 12.87 -2.86 -1.05
CA VAL A 192 12.39 -2.99 -2.43
C VAL A 192 12.90 -1.78 -3.22
N PRO A 193 13.78 -1.95 -4.21
CA PRO A 193 14.42 -0.87 -4.96
C PRO A 193 13.45 -0.23 -5.96
N THR A 194 12.44 0.46 -5.45
CA THR A 194 11.49 1.24 -6.24
C THR A 194 12.08 2.58 -6.64
N GLU A 195 11.47 3.25 -7.61
CA GLU A 195 11.87 4.60 -8.04
C GLU A 195 11.97 5.57 -6.85
N THR A 196 11.02 5.50 -5.92
CA THR A 196 11.03 6.32 -4.69
C THR A 196 12.26 6.04 -3.82
N VAL A 197 12.67 4.79 -3.71
CA VAL A 197 13.86 4.39 -2.94
C VAL A 197 15.13 4.85 -3.68
N LYS A 198 15.19 4.68 -5.00
CA LYS A 198 16.31 5.13 -5.84
C LYS A 198 16.49 6.65 -5.73
N GLU A 199 15.40 7.41 -5.85
CA GLU A 199 15.38 8.86 -5.68
C GLU A 199 15.87 9.29 -4.28
N ALA A 200 15.34 8.65 -3.22
CA ALA A 200 15.69 8.97 -1.82
C ALA A 200 17.15 8.65 -1.47
N LEU A 201 17.72 7.61 -2.06
CA LEU A 201 19.12 7.21 -1.86
C LEU A 201 20.09 7.82 -2.89
N ASN A 202 19.58 8.54 -3.90
CA ASN A 202 20.35 9.02 -5.05
C ASN A 202 21.15 7.88 -5.72
N MET A 203 20.51 6.72 -5.89
CA MET A 203 21.08 5.50 -6.48
C MET A 203 20.40 5.17 -7.80
N LYS A 204 21.12 4.46 -8.68
CA LYS A 204 20.63 3.94 -9.96
C LYS A 204 20.50 2.42 -9.89
N ASP A 205 19.92 1.80 -10.93
CA ASP A 205 19.72 0.35 -10.99
C ASP A 205 21.04 -0.43 -10.85
N GLU A 206 22.12 0.08 -11.43
CA GLU A 206 23.45 -0.51 -11.36
C GLU A 206 24.03 -0.57 -9.93
N ASP A 207 23.64 0.36 -9.07
CA ASP A 207 24.10 0.43 -7.67
C ASP A 207 23.44 -0.64 -6.78
N PHE A 208 22.39 -1.28 -7.27
CA PHE A 208 21.68 -2.35 -6.53
C PHE A 208 22.19 -3.75 -6.90
N VAL A 209 23.12 -3.88 -7.84
CA VAL A 209 23.72 -5.17 -8.17
C VAL A 209 24.63 -5.62 -7.01
N GLY A 210 24.28 -6.75 -6.38
CA GLY A 210 24.99 -7.25 -5.20
C GLY A 210 24.68 -6.50 -3.90
N PHE A 211 23.69 -5.61 -3.90
CA PHE A 211 23.30 -4.85 -2.70
C PHE A 211 22.69 -5.75 -1.62
N GLU A 212 22.09 -6.87 -2.02
CA GLU A 212 21.60 -7.93 -1.13
C GLU A 212 22.71 -8.52 -0.26
N ASP A 213 23.91 -8.68 -0.80
CA ASP A 213 25.08 -9.16 -0.05
C ASP A 213 25.55 -8.11 0.97
N THR A 214 25.53 -6.82 0.56
CA THR A 214 25.87 -5.69 1.44
C THR A 214 24.90 -5.58 2.61
N LEU A 215 23.63 -5.86 2.37
CA LEU A 215 22.59 -5.89 3.41
C LEU A 215 22.57 -7.21 4.20
N GLY A 216 23.34 -8.22 3.78
CA GLY A 216 23.33 -9.55 4.39
C GLY A 216 21.96 -10.21 4.37
N LEU A 217 21.22 -10.11 3.25
CA LEU A 217 19.87 -10.63 3.16
C LEU A 217 19.84 -12.16 3.06
N PRO A 218 19.31 -12.89 4.05
CA PRO A 218 19.20 -14.35 3.98
C PRO A 218 18.41 -14.89 2.79
N ALA A 219 17.50 -14.07 2.23
CA ALA A 219 16.74 -14.43 1.02
C ALA A 219 17.59 -14.42 -0.26
N GLY A 220 18.85 -13.91 -0.22
CA GLY A 220 19.78 -13.88 -1.36
C GLY A 220 19.34 -12.95 -2.49
N ARG A 221 18.36 -12.07 -2.26
CA ARG A 221 17.91 -11.06 -3.23
C ARG A 221 17.17 -9.90 -2.56
N LEU A 222 17.06 -8.81 -3.25
CA LEU A 222 16.17 -7.71 -2.91
C LEU A 222 14.71 -8.09 -3.17
N GLY A 223 13.79 -7.40 -2.50
CA GLY A 223 12.36 -7.53 -2.73
C GLY A 223 11.92 -6.91 -4.07
N THR A 224 10.80 -7.36 -4.57
CA THR A 224 10.15 -6.82 -5.77
C THR A 224 8.75 -6.30 -5.42
N PRO A 225 8.17 -5.40 -6.24
CA PRO A 225 6.77 -5.01 -6.10
C PRO A 225 5.80 -6.20 -6.08
N GLN A 226 6.10 -7.26 -6.82
CA GLN A 226 5.29 -8.48 -6.91
C GLN A 226 5.31 -9.29 -5.60
N ASP A 227 6.42 -9.31 -4.87
CA ASP A 227 6.48 -9.94 -3.54
C ASP A 227 5.47 -9.28 -2.60
N ILE A 228 5.40 -7.95 -2.63
CA ILE A 228 4.46 -7.19 -1.81
C ILE A 228 3.01 -7.39 -2.31
N GLY A 229 2.82 -7.40 -3.62
CA GLY A 229 1.53 -7.71 -4.26
C GLY A 229 0.99 -9.07 -3.82
N ALA A 230 1.83 -10.10 -3.76
CA ALA A 230 1.44 -11.46 -3.36
C ALA A 230 0.90 -11.52 -1.92
N LEU A 231 1.57 -10.85 -0.97
CA LEU A 231 1.07 -10.76 0.41
C LEU A 231 -0.21 -9.91 0.49
N THR A 232 -0.30 -8.85 -0.31
CA THR A 232 -1.51 -8.02 -0.40
C THR A 232 -2.68 -8.86 -0.89
N LEU A 233 -2.50 -9.66 -1.94
CA LEU A 233 -3.50 -10.59 -2.43
C LEU A 233 -3.94 -11.57 -1.34
N TYR A 234 -3.01 -12.21 -0.63
CA TYR A 234 -3.34 -13.09 0.49
C TYR A 234 -4.24 -12.39 1.52
N LEU A 235 -3.88 -11.18 1.94
CA LEU A 235 -4.64 -10.43 2.95
C LEU A 235 -6.02 -9.96 2.46
N CYS A 236 -6.18 -9.78 1.16
CA CYS A 236 -7.45 -9.41 0.53
C CYS A 236 -8.35 -10.61 0.22
N ALA A 237 -7.77 -11.80 0.05
CA ALA A 237 -8.45 -12.99 -0.44
C ALA A 237 -9.16 -13.80 0.68
N PRO A 238 -10.05 -14.74 0.32
CA PRO A 238 -10.67 -15.70 1.24
C PRO A 238 -9.64 -16.50 2.05
N ALA A 239 -8.45 -16.78 1.50
CA ALA A 239 -7.37 -17.50 2.18
C ALA A 239 -6.98 -16.91 3.55
N SER A 240 -7.26 -15.63 3.78
CA SER A 240 -6.93 -14.93 5.03
C SER A 240 -8.17 -14.57 5.88
N GLU A 241 -9.28 -15.29 5.74
CA GLU A 241 -10.53 -14.98 6.43
C GLU A 241 -10.38 -14.88 7.96
N TRP A 242 -9.43 -15.63 8.53
CA TRP A 242 -9.14 -15.62 9.97
C TRP A 242 -7.96 -14.71 10.37
N VAL A 243 -7.53 -13.81 9.48
CA VAL A 243 -6.39 -12.91 9.69
C VAL A 243 -6.90 -11.46 9.78
N THR A 244 -6.85 -10.87 10.96
CA THR A 244 -7.12 -9.45 11.21
C THR A 244 -6.25 -8.91 12.35
N GLY A 245 -5.94 -7.62 12.35
CA GLY A 245 -5.08 -6.97 13.33
C GLY A 245 -3.59 -7.33 13.22
N GLN A 246 -3.20 -8.04 12.16
CA GLN A 246 -1.82 -8.50 12.00
C GLN A 246 -0.97 -7.45 11.29
N CYS A 247 0.30 -7.36 11.72
CA CYS A 247 1.33 -6.53 11.14
C CYS A 247 2.43 -7.47 10.61
N ILE A 248 2.40 -7.78 9.32
CA ILE A 248 3.21 -8.85 8.74
C ILE A 248 4.42 -8.27 8.02
N ARG A 249 5.61 -8.65 8.50
CA ARG A 249 6.87 -8.33 7.83
C ARG A 249 7.00 -9.17 6.55
N ILE A 250 7.34 -8.51 5.45
CA ILE A 250 7.72 -9.13 4.18
C ILE A 250 9.06 -8.56 3.75
N ALA A 251 10.11 -9.26 4.13
CA ALA A 251 11.49 -8.81 3.96
C ALA A 251 12.39 -10.02 3.73
N GLY A 252 13.52 -9.81 3.09
CA GLY A 252 14.55 -10.84 2.93
C GLY A 252 15.35 -11.10 4.22
N THR A 253 14.95 -10.53 5.35
CA THR A 253 15.58 -10.62 6.67
C THR A 253 14.66 -11.28 7.69
N PRO A 254 15.22 -11.86 8.77
CA PRO A 254 14.44 -12.35 9.92
C PRO A 254 13.59 -11.26 10.58
#